data_cf7765120c625ec2bc8ea5434f429fb0
#
_entry.id   cf7765120c625ec2bc8ea5434f429fb0
#
_cell.length_a   1.000
_cell.length_b   1.000
_cell.length_c   1.000
_cell.angle_alpha   90.00
_cell.angle_beta   90.00
_cell.angle_gamma   90.00
#
_symmetry.space_group_name_H-M   'P 1'
#
loop_
_entity.id
_entity.type
_entity.pdbx_description
1 polymer ?
#
loop_
_entity_poly.entity_id
_entity_poly.type
_entity_poly.pdbx_seq_one_letter_code
_entity_poly.pdbx_strand_id
1 'polypeptide(L)'
;MPQNVLVSVLGEGEYLQKLIRAILEKEVVPQRNLFLSAKNAAACKAAEGYDEVRICEDELAAMIKSEIVLLTASKREMPTELAKISSSSQKRVVVSVCDS
;
A
#
# COMPACT_ATOMS: atom_id res chain seq x y z
N MET A 1 -13.38 -9.89 -0.73
CA MET A 1 -12.81 -9.25 0.47
C MET A 1 -13.88 -8.52 1.26
N PRO A 2 -13.83 -8.55 2.58
CA PRO A 2 -14.77 -7.76 3.36
C PRO A 2 -14.64 -6.27 3.02
N GLN A 3 -15.77 -5.57 2.96
CA GLN A 3 -15.79 -4.17 2.52
C GLN A 3 -15.26 -3.19 3.57
N ASN A 4 -15.06 -3.66 4.79
CA ASN A 4 -14.57 -2.80 5.85
C ASN A 4 -13.10 -3.03 6.21
N VAL A 5 -12.39 -3.81 5.39
CA VAL A 5 -10.96 -4.03 5.59
C VAL A 5 -10.18 -2.83 5.06
N LEU A 6 -9.28 -2.33 5.88
CA LEU A 6 -8.44 -1.18 5.53
C LEU A 6 -7.09 -1.69 5.03
N VAL A 7 -6.71 -1.28 3.82
CA VAL A 7 -5.53 -1.80 3.13
C VAL A 7 -4.62 -0.65 2.74
N SER A 8 -3.32 -0.80 2.99
CA SER A 8 -2.32 0.12 2.45
C SER A 8 -1.46 -0.62 1.44
N VAL A 9 -1.02 0.09 0.40
CA VAL A 9 -0.10 -0.45 -0.60
C VAL A 9 1.14 0.43 -0.57
N LEU A 10 2.24 -0.17 -0.19
CA LEU A 10 3.51 0.55 0.06
C LEU A 10 4.64 -0.11 -0.70
N GLY A 11 5.78 0.57 -0.75
CA GLY A 11 6.98 0.03 -1.35
C GLY A 11 7.40 0.81 -2.58
N GLU A 12 8.08 0.13 -3.50
CA GLU A 12 8.67 0.76 -4.67
C GLU A 12 8.55 -0.12 -5.90
N GLY A 13 8.86 0.45 -7.07
CA GLY A 13 8.92 -0.27 -8.32
C GLY A 13 7.68 -0.07 -9.18
N GLU A 14 7.81 -0.48 -10.43
CA GLU A 14 6.72 -0.36 -11.39
C GLU A 14 5.51 -1.22 -11.03
N TYR A 15 5.77 -2.33 -10.38
CA TYR A 15 4.71 -3.24 -9.98
C TYR A 15 3.73 -2.59 -9.01
N LEU A 16 4.23 -1.67 -8.17
CA LEU A 16 3.38 -0.94 -7.23
C LEU A 16 2.25 -0.22 -7.97
N GLN A 17 2.59 0.51 -9.02
CA GLN A 17 1.60 1.25 -9.78
C GLN A 17 0.58 0.31 -10.43
N LYS A 18 1.05 -0.78 -11.01
CA LYS A 18 0.18 -1.76 -11.64
C LYS A 18 -0.75 -2.43 -10.64
N LEU A 19 -0.22 -2.74 -9.47
CA LEU A 19 -1.00 -3.37 -8.40
C LEU A 19 -2.11 -2.44 -7.91
N ILE A 20 -1.78 -1.18 -7.67
CA ILE A 20 -2.76 -0.20 -7.23
C ILE A 20 -3.87 -0.02 -8.27
N ARG A 21 -3.48 0.11 -9.54
CA ARG A 21 -4.46 0.25 -10.63
C ARG A 21 -5.38 -0.96 -10.70
N ALA A 22 -4.81 -2.16 -10.58
CA ALA A 22 -5.62 -3.38 -10.61
C ALA A 22 -6.62 -3.42 -9.45
N ILE A 23 -6.19 -3.03 -8.27
CA ILE A 23 -7.08 -2.98 -7.10
C ILE A 23 -8.23 -2.01 -7.34
N LEU A 24 -7.92 -0.84 -7.88
CA LEU A 24 -8.94 0.19 -8.12
C LEU A 24 -9.88 -0.17 -9.27
N GLU A 25 -9.33 -0.69 -10.36
CA GLU A 25 -10.14 -1.05 -11.52
C GLU A 25 -11.05 -2.25 -11.28
N LYS A 26 -10.58 -3.21 -10.49
CA LYS A 26 -11.35 -4.41 -10.14
C LYS A 26 -12.19 -4.23 -8.88
N GLU A 27 -12.08 -3.09 -8.24
CA GLU A 27 -12.79 -2.79 -7.01
C GLU A 27 -12.59 -3.88 -5.94
N VAL A 28 -11.35 -4.38 -5.85
CA VAL A 28 -11.00 -5.39 -4.85
C VAL A 28 -11.21 -4.85 -3.44
N VAL A 29 -10.90 -3.56 -3.26
CA VAL A 29 -11.11 -2.83 -1.99
C VAL A 29 -11.81 -1.53 -2.34
N PRO A 30 -12.80 -1.10 -1.56
CA PRO A 30 -13.40 0.21 -1.79
C PRO A 30 -12.34 1.31 -1.75
N GLN A 31 -12.47 2.31 -2.61
CA GLN A 31 -11.49 3.40 -2.69
C GLN A 31 -11.18 4.01 -1.33
N ARG A 32 -12.22 4.26 -0.53
CA ARG A 32 -12.06 4.90 0.78
C ARG A 32 -11.33 4.01 1.80
N ASN A 33 -11.14 2.73 1.49
CA ASN A 33 -10.43 1.79 2.37
C ASN A 33 -9.00 1.55 1.92
N LEU A 34 -8.55 2.24 0.86
CA LEU A 34 -7.20 2.11 0.33
C LEU A 34 -6.36 3.30 0.76
N PHE A 35 -5.22 3.02 1.38
CA PHE A 35 -4.30 4.05 1.89
C PHE A 35 -2.98 3.99 1.12
N LEU A 36 -2.52 5.15 0.67
CA LEU A 36 -1.27 5.27 -0.08
C LEU A 36 -0.43 6.38 0.55
N SER A 37 0.87 6.38 0.24
CA SER A 37 1.78 7.42 0.73
C SER A 37 1.88 8.57 -0.28
N ALA A 38 1.73 9.79 0.21
CA ALA A 38 1.90 10.99 -0.62
C ALA A 38 3.34 11.14 -1.12
N LYS A 39 4.29 10.50 -0.44
CA LYS A 39 5.69 10.55 -0.85
C LYS A 39 6.03 9.58 -1.96
N ASN A 40 5.09 8.72 -2.33
CA ASN A 40 5.28 7.75 -3.40
C ASN A 40 4.64 8.26 -4.68
N ALA A 41 5.45 8.74 -5.61
CA ALA A 41 4.95 9.32 -6.85
C ALA A 41 4.18 8.30 -7.70
N ALA A 42 4.64 7.05 -7.73
CA ALA A 42 3.98 6.01 -8.50
C ALA A 42 2.59 5.71 -7.93
N ALA A 43 2.46 5.70 -6.60
CA ALA A 43 1.18 5.48 -5.93
C ALA A 43 0.22 6.62 -6.24
N CYS A 44 0.68 7.86 -6.13
CA CYS A 44 -0.15 9.03 -6.41
C CYS A 44 -0.62 9.04 -7.85
N LYS A 45 0.25 8.67 -8.78
CA LYS A 45 -0.10 8.61 -10.19
C LYS A 45 -1.14 7.52 -10.45
N ALA A 46 -1.00 6.37 -9.80
CA ALA A 46 -1.95 5.29 -9.96
C ALA A 46 -3.34 5.65 -9.44
N ALA A 47 -3.40 6.54 -8.45
CA ALA A 47 -4.67 6.96 -7.84
C ALA A 47 -5.33 8.11 -8.58
N GLU A 48 -4.73 8.65 -9.63
CA GLU A 48 -5.34 9.72 -10.39
C GLU A 48 -6.71 9.28 -10.93
N GLY A 49 -7.71 10.12 -10.73
CA GLY A 49 -9.07 9.81 -11.13
C GLY A 49 -9.88 9.04 -10.12
N TYR A 50 -9.28 8.64 -9.00
CA TYR A 50 -9.95 7.92 -7.92
C TYR A 50 -9.94 8.79 -6.67
N ASP A 51 -10.94 9.63 -6.54
CA ASP A 51 -10.96 10.72 -5.54
C ASP A 51 -11.14 10.27 -4.11
N GLU A 52 -11.65 9.07 -3.89
CA GLU A 52 -11.90 8.59 -2.53
C GLU A 52 -10.72 7.85 -1.90
N VAL A 53 -9.68 7.57 -2.70
CA VAL A 53 -8.47 6.94 -2.18
C VAL A 53 -7.82 7.86 -1.15
N ARG A 54 -7.38 7.28 -0.04
CA ARG A 54 -6.80 8.06 1.05
C ARG A 54 -5.29 8.16 0.90
N ILE A 55 -4.83 9.36 0.64
CA ILE A 55 -3.40 9.64 0.51
C ILE A 55 -2.90 10.15 1.84
N CYS A 56 -2.01 9.39 2.48
CA CYS A 56 -1.45 9.73 3.77
C CYS A 56 -0.12 10.46 3.61
N GLU A 57 0.31 11.13 4.66
CA GLU A 57 1.52 11.95 4.64
C GLU A 57 2.75 11.15 4.25
N ASP A 58 2.89 9.94 4.81
CA ASP A 58 4.01 9.05 4.51
C ASP A 58 3.58 7.60 4.68
N GLU A 59 4.54 6.68 4.46
CA GLU A 59 4.26 5.25 4.55
C GLU A 59 3.82 4.82 5.94
N LEU A 60 4.46 5.37 6.96
CA LEU A 60 4.11 5.02 8.34
C LEU A 60 2.68 5.42 8.67
N ALA A 61 2.26 6.60 8.25
CA ALA A 61 0.89 7.07 8.48
C ALA A 61 -0.12 6.15 7.79
N ALA A 62 0.16 5.72 6.56
CA ALA A 62 -0.71 4.80 5.84
C ALA A 62 -0.77 3.45 6.54
N MET A 63 0.39 2.94 6.97
CA MET A 63 0.49 1.64 7.62
C MET A 63 -0.28 1.62 8.94
N ILE A 64 -0.17 2.66 9.74
CA ILE A 64 -0.84 2.74 11.04
C ILE A 64 -2.35 2.67 10.90
N LYS A 65 -2.89 3.22 9.82
CA LYS A 65 -4.34 3.28 9.60
C LYS A 65 -4.91 2.02 8.96
N SER A 66 -4.06 1.10 8.51
CA SER A 66 -4.51 -0.08 7.78
C SER A 66 -4.37 -1.36 8.60
N GLU A 67 -5.18 -2.36 8.23
CA GLU A 67 -5.13 -3.68 8.83
C GLU A 67 -4.26 -4.63 8.01
N ILE A 68 -4.26 -4.42 6.69
CA ILE A 68 -3.47 -5.22 5.76
C ILE A 68 -2.51 -4.29 5.04
N VAL A 69 -1.24 -4.66 5.01
CA VAL A 69 -0.21 -3.91 4.30
C VAL A 69 0.28 -4.77 3.14
N LEU A 70 0.09 -4.28 1.92
CA LEU A 70 0.67 -4.90 0.73
C LEU A 70 1.97 -4.19 0.44
N LEU A 71 3.07 -4.90 0.59
CA LEU A 71 4.39 -4.33 0.44
C LEU A 71 5.03 -4.81 -0.85
N THR A 72 5.34 -3.88 -1.75
CA THR A 72 6.03 -4.19 -2.99
C THR A 72 7.44 -3.64 -2.91
N ALA A 73 8.43 -4.50 -3.16
CA ALA A 73 9.83 -4.10 -3.15
C ALA A 73 10.64 -5.13 -3.93
N SER A 74 11.81 -4.73 -4.37
CA SER A 74 12.72 -5.70 -4.96
C SER A 74 13.24 -6.62 -3.86
N LYS A 75 13.73 -7.80 -4.23
CA LYS A 75 14.29 -8.73 -3.26
C LYS A 75 15.40 -8.10 -2.45
N ARG A 76 16.16 -7.20 -3.08
CA ARG A 76 17.27 -6.51 -2.41
C ARG A 76 16.78 -5.57 -1.30
N GLU A 77 15.66 -4.93 -1.52
CA GLU A 77 15.12 -3.92 -0.61
C GLU A 77 14.18 -4.50 0.45
N MET A 78 13.69 -5.70 0.24
CA MET A 78 12.69 -6.30 1.10
C MET A 78 13.08 -6.33 2.59
N PRO A 79 14.31 -6.72 2.96
CA PRO A 79 14.69 -6.72 4.38
C PRO A 79 14.58 -5.35 5.04
N THR A 80 14.94 -4.29 4.31
CA THR A 80 14.85 -2.92 4.83
C THR A 80 13.38 -2.52 5.05
N GLU A 81 12.52 -2.82 4.08
CA GLU A 81 11.11 -2.51 4.20
C GLU A 81 10.45 -3.28 5.33
N LEU A 82 10.79 -4.56 5.49
CA LEU A 82 10.25 -5.35 6.58
C LEU A 82 10.68 -4.83 7.94
N ALA A 83 11.90 -4.30 8.04
CA ALA A 83 12.38 -3.71 9.28
C ALA A 83 11.56 -2.48 9.66
N LYS A 84 11.19 -1.66 8.69
CA LYS A 84 10.33 -0.49 8.93
C LYS A 84 8.98 -0.92 9.49
N ILE A 85 8.40 -1.96 8.93
CA ILE A 85 7.10 -2.45 9.37
C ILE A 85 7.18 -3.08 10.75
N SER A 86 8.22 -3.87 11.00
CA SER A 86 8.35 -4.55 12.28
C SER A 86 8.61 -3.60 13.45
N SER A 87 8.99 -2.36 13.17
CA SER A 87 9.16 -1.35 14.22
C SER A 87 7.81 -0.81 14.71
N SER A 88 6.74 -1.10 13.99
CA SER A 88 5.40 -0.68 14.40
C SER A 88 4.93 -1.54 15.58
N SER A 89 4.29 -0.90 16.56
CA SER A 89 3.77 -1.60 17.72
C SER A 89 2.43 -2.26 17.49
N GLN A 90 1.76 -1.96 16.39
CA GLN A 90 0.43 -2.49 16.10
C GLN A 90 0.51 -3.79 15.31
N LYS A 91 -0.38 -4.71 15.63
CA LYS A 91 -0.48 -5.97 14.89
C LYS A 91 -1.26 -5.73 13.59
N ARG A 92 -0.70 -6.24 12.50
CA ARG A 92 -1.36 -6.18 11.21
C ARG A 92 -0.80 -7.28 10.30
N VAL A 93 -1.56 -7.60 9.28
CA VAL A 93 -1.13 -8.59 8.30
C VAL A 93 -0.30 -7.89 7.23
N VAL A 94 0.90 -8.40 6.99
CA VAL A 94 1.79 -7.87 5.96
C VAL A 94 1.93 -8.93 4.87
N VAL A 95 1.57 -8.54 3.65
CA VAL A 95 1.72 -9.40 2.48
C VAL A 95 2.84 -8.84 1.62
N SER A 96 3.90 -9.60 1.48
CA SER A 96 5.05 -9.18 0.69
C SER A 96 4.87 -9.62 -0.76
N VAL A 97 4.99 -8.67 -1.67
CA VAL A 97 4.92 -8.93 -3.11
C VAL A 97 6.24 -8.51 -3.70
N CYS A 98 7.04 -9.49 -4.11
CA CYS A 98 8.34 -9.22 -4.70
C CYS A 98 8.25 -9.07 -6.20
N ASP A 99 8.84 -8.00 -6.69
CA ASP A 99 9.04 -7.77 -8.11
C ASP A 99 10.41 -8.32 -8.45
N SER A 100 10.46 -9.57 -8.82
CA SER A 100 11.71 -10.25 -9.09
C SER A 100 12.17 -10.06 -10.53
#